data_01a2c5fef0fccb687578ee267b036d06
#
_entry.id   01a2c5fef0fccb687578ee267b036d06
#
_cell.length_a   1.000
_cell.length_b   1.000
_cell.length_c   1.000
_cell.angle_alpha   90.00
_cell.angle_beta   90.00
_cell.angle_gamma   90.00
#
_symmetry.space_group_name_H-M   'P 1'
#
loop_
_entity.id
_entity.type
_entity.pdbx_description
1 polymer ?
#
loop_
_entity_poly.entity_id
_entity_poly.type
_entity_poly.pdbx_seq_one_letter_code
_entity_poly.pdbx_strand_id
1 'polypeptide(L)'
;MAVKGRENLIAKQWKHGLHKYIAGIIKGKEQKSIIVNGMPDHIHVFIGLKPSMAISDLVRDIKNNSSNFINEKKFVKGRFSWQEGYGAFSYGHSQIESVYDYILKQEEHHKKRMFREEYLDLL
;
A
#
# COMPACT_ATOMS: atom_id res chain seq x y z
N MET A 1 4.55 0.22 -1.07
CA MET A 1 5.21 -0.82 -0.23
C MET A 1 5.25 -2.13 -1.00
N ALA A 2 6.38 -2.78 -1.00
CA ALA A 2 6.56 -4.05 -1.72
C ALA A 2 6.80 -5.21 -0.76
N VAL A 3 6.35 -6.40 -1.16
CA VAL A 3 6.66 -7.65 -0.44
C VAL A 3 8.15 -7.94 -0.59
N LYS A 4 8.79 -8.42 0.47
CA LYS A 4 10.21 -8.76 0.47
C LYS A 4 10.51 -9.74 -0.67
N GLY A 5 11.54 -9.42 -1.47
CA GLY A 5 11.90 -10.23 -2.64
C GLY A 5 10.90 -10.15 -3.78
N ARG A 6 9.92 -9.26 -3.71
CA ARG A 6 8.86 -9.09 -4.72
C ARG A 6 8.07 -10.38 -4.99
N GLU A 7 7.94 -11.24 -3.97
CA GLU A 7 7.14 -12.45 -4.07
C GLU A 7 5.65 -12.12 -4.15
N ASN A 8 4.91 -12.91 -4.94
CA ASN A 8 3.46 -12.75 -5.13
C ASN A 8 2.69 -13.41 -3.98
N LEU A 9 2.79 -12.84 -2.79
CA LEU A 9 2.21 -13.43 -1.59
C LEU A 9 0.81 -12.94 -1.24
N ILE A 10 0.44 -11.73 -1.68
CA ILE A 10 -0.85 -11.13 -1.33
C ILE A 10 -1.94 -11.75 -2.22
N ALA A 11 -2.62 -12.75 -1.69
CA ALA A 11 -3.62 -13.51 -2.43
C ALA A 11 -4.98 -12.80 -2.46
N LYS A 12 -5.77 -13.07 -3.51
CA LYS A 12 -7.11 -12.50 -3.70
C LYS A 12 -8.04 -12.80 -2.52
N GLN A 13 -7.86 -13.95 -1.88
CA GLN A 13 -8.73 -14.40 -0.80
C GLN A 13 -8.67 -13.49 0.43
N TRP A 14 -7.54 -12.83 0.66
CA TRP A 14 -7.39 -12.01 1.87
C TRP A 14 -6.91 -10.57 1.61
N LYS A 15 -6.69 -10.19 0.35
CA LYS A 15 -6.19 -8.85 0.04
C LYS A 15 -7.11 -7.72 0.51
N HIS A 16 -8.43 -7.90 0.41
CA HIS A 16 -9.38 -6.87 0.84
C HIS A 16 -9.37 -6.69 2.36
N GLY A 17 -9.20 -7.78 3.10
CA GLY A 17 -9.01 -7.73 4.55
C GLY A 17 -7.76 -6.95 4.93
N LEU A 18 -6.67 -7.17 4.21
CA LEU A 18 -5.43 -6.42 4.40
C LEU A 18 -5.61 -4.93 4.10
N HIS A 19 -6.25 -4.60 2.98
CA HIS A 19 -6.50 -3.21 2.60
C HIS A 19 -7.35 -2.48 3.65
N LYS A 20 -8.39 -3.13 4.15
CA LYS A 20 -9.22 -2.59 5.22
C LYS A 20 -8.43 -2.39 6.52
N TYR A 21 -7.57 -3.34 6.84
CA TYR A 21 -6.74 -3.27 8.04
C TYR A 21 -5.80 -2.07 7.98
N ILE A 22 -5.15 -1.87 6.84
CA ILE A 22 -4.24 -0.73 6.61
C ILE A 22 -5.02 0.59 6.68
N ALA A 23 -6.18 0.67 6.04
CA ALA A 23 -7.04 1.84 6.12
C ALA A 23 -7.43 2.15 7.57
N GLY A 24 -7.67 1.12 8.38
CA GLY A 24 -7.96 1.26 9.80
C GLY A 24 -6.80 1.83 10.60
N ILE A 25 -5.57 1.41 10.28
CA ILE A 25 -4.36 1.96 10.91
C ILE A 25 -4.26 3.46 10.62
N ILE A 26 -4.45 3.84 9.36
CA ILE A 26 -4.38 5.24 8.92
C ILE A 26 -5.42 6.10 9.65
N LYS A 27 -6.65 5.62 9.72
CA LYS A 27 -7.74 6.31 10.44
C LYS A 27 -7.46 6.39 11.93
N GLY A 28 -6.90 5.33 12.51
CA GLY A 28 -6.52 5.31 13.93
C GLY A 28 -5.43 6.32 14.27
N LYS A 29 -4.63 6.73 13.29
CA LYS A 29 -3.65 7.81 13.43
C LYS A 29 -4.24 9.18 13.06
N GLU A 30 -5.55 9.26 12.91
CA GLU A 30 -6.28 10.48 12.55
C GLU A 30 -5.88 11.06 11.20
N GLN A 31 -5.45 10.21 10.28
CA GLN A 31 -5.17 10.59 8.90
C GLN A 31 -6.30 10.11 8.00
N LYS A 32 -6.36 10.66 6.79
CA LYS A 32 -7.39 10.28 5.82
C LYS A 32 -6.88 9.15 4.93
N SER A 33 -7.58 8.01 4.93
CA SER A 33 -7.31 6.95 3.97
C SER A 33 -8.15 7.20 2.73
N ILE A 34 -7.49 7.50 1.61
CA ILE A 34 -8.20 7.78 0.35
C ILE A 34 -8.44 6.48 -0.41
N ILE A 35 -7.39 5.72 -0.65
CA ILE A 35 -7.50 4.38 -1.26
C ILE A 35 -6.27 3.54 -0.91
N VAL A 36 -6.51 2.25 -0.68
CA VAL A 36 -5.47 1.23 -0.55
C VAL A 36 -5.76 0.16 -1.59
N ASN A 37 -4.84 -0.09 -2.48
CA ASN A 37 -5.00 -1.12 -3.50
C ASN A 37 -3.62 -1.56 -4.00
N GLY A 38 -3.56 -2.67 -4.69
CA GLY A 38 -2.28 -3.16 -5.20
C GLY A 38 -2.40 -4.51 -5.88
N MET A 39 -1.24 -5.11 -6.07
CA MET A 39 -1.05 -6.38 -6.74
C MET A 39 -0.47 -7.40 -5.74
N PRO A 40 -0.34 -8.68 -6.12
CA PRO A 40 0.16 -9.70 -5.20
C PRO A 40 1.54 -9.42 -4.57
N ASP A 41 2.36 -8.59 -5.20
CA ASP A 41 3.73 -8.32 -4.73
C ASP A 41 3.94 -6.91 -4.17
N HIS A 42 2.89 -6.06 -4.17
CA HIS A 42 3.02 -4.69 -3.64
C HIS A 42 1.66 -4.04 -3.40
N ILE A 43 1.66 -2.95 -2.63
CA ILE A 43 0.48 -2.12 -2.45
C ILE A 43 0.82 -0.63 -2.60
N HIS A 44 -0.17 0.11 -3.07
CA HIS A 44 -0.19 1.56 -3.06
C HIS A 44 -1.16 2.04 -1.99
N VAL A 45 -0.74 3.04 -1.23
CA VAL A 45 -1.54 3.64 -0.16
C VAL A 45 -1.62 5.13 -0.43
N PHE A 46 -2.82 5.63 -0.71
CA PHE A 46 -3.04 7.05 -0.97
C PHE A 46 -3.71 7.69 0.24
N ILE A 47 -3.06 8.71 0.77
CA ILE A 47 -3.38 9.25 2.09
C ILE A 47 -3.53 10.76 2.02
N GLY A 48 -4.50 11.31 2.76
CA GLY A 48 -4.50 12.72 3.13
C GLY A 48 -3.75 12.86 4.44
N LEU A 49 -2.52 13.35 4.38
CA LEU A 49 -1.61 13.41 5.52
C LEU A 49 -1.65 14.79 6.17
N LYS A 50 -1.89 14.85 7.49
CA LYS A 50 -1.81 16.09 8.24
C LYS A 50 -0.35 16.50 8.45
N PRO A 51 -0.05 17.81 8.48
CA PRO A 51 1.33 18.29 8.66
C PRO A 51 2.02 17.82 9.95
N SER A 52 1.24 17.48 10.97
CA SER A 52 1.76 17.01 12.27
C SER A 52 2.24 15.56 12.24
N MET A 53 1.95 14.81 11.17
CA MET A 53 2.33 13.40 11.04
C MET A 53 3.49 13.24 10.07
N ALA A 54 4.58 12.62 10.52
CA ALA A 54 5.69 12.28 9.64
C ALA A 54 5.34 11.04 8.82
N ILE A 55 5.58 11.10 7.50
CA ILE A 55 5.30 9.96 6.61
C ILE A 55 6.10 8.72 7.01
N SER A 56 7.35 8.89 7.44
CA SER A 56 8.20 7.77 7.87
C SER A 56 7.61 7.02 9.07
N ASP A 57 7.04 7.75 10.03
CA ASP A 57 6.40 7.14 11.20
C ASP A 57 5.15 6.38 10.81
N LEU A 58 4.34 6.94 9.92
CA LEU A 58 3.14 6.29 9.45
C LEU A 58 3.46 5.02 8.68
N VAL A 59 4.43 5.05 7.76
CA VAL A 59 4.84 3.87 6.99
C VAL A 59 5.38 2.79 7.92
N ARG A 60 6.19 3.16 8.90
CA ARG A 60 6.69 2.20 9.89
C ARG A 60 5.54 1.49 10.60
N ASP A 61 4.56 2.23 11.08
CA ASP A 61 3.43 1.66 11.80
C ASP A 61 2.55 0.80 10.90
N ILE A 62 2.33 1.23 9.66
CA ILE A 62 1.59 0.43 8.67
C ILE A 62 2.30 -0.89 8.43
N LYS A 63 3.62 -0.86 8.18
CA LYS A 63 4.40 -2.08 7.92
C LYS A 63 4.40 -3.02 9.10
N ASN A 64 4.68 -2.52 10.30
CA ASN A 64 4.73 -3.35 11.50
C ASN A 64 3.40 -4.00 11.81
N ASN A 65 2.33 -3.22 11.83
CA ASN A 65 1.01 -3.73 12.19
C ASN A 65 0.44 -4.65 11.12
N SER A 66 0.62 -4.32 9.84
CA SER A 66 0.09 -5.15 8.75
C SER A 66 0.83 -6.48 8.62
N SER A 67 2.16 -6.49 8.79
CA SER A 67 2.91 -7.75 8.76
C SER A 67 2.53 -8.64 9.94
N ASN A 68 2.33 -8.07 11.13
CA ASN A 68 1.85 -8.82 12.29
C ASN A 68 0.47 -9.40 12.03
N PHE A 69 -0.43 -8.63 11.45
CA PHE A 69 -1.78 -9.09 11.08
C PHE A 69 -1.71 -10.30 10.14
N ILE A 70 -0.90 -10.20 9.08
CA ILE A 70 -0.74 -11.28 8.10
C ILE A 70 -0.19 -12.55 8.77
N ASN A 71 0.83 -12.38 9.62
CA ASN A 71 1.49 -13.50 10.29
C ASN A 71 0.59 -14.15 11.36
N GLU A 72 -0.16 -13.35 12.11
CA GLU A 72 -1.11 -13.87 13.11
C GLU A 72 -2.23 -14.66 12.46
N LYS A 73 -2.74 -14.19 11.33
CA LYS A 73 -3.80 -14.87 10.57
C LYS A 73 -3.28 -16.05 9.76
N LYS A 74 -1.95 -16.18 9.63
CA LYS A 74 -1.31 -17.25 8.87
C LYS A 74 -1.80 -17.29 7.41
N PHE A 75 -1.92 -16.13 6.81
CA PHE A 75 -2.38 -16.00 5.42
C PHE A 75 -1.37 -16.53 4.41
N VAL A 76 -0.10 -16.57 4.78
CA VAL A 76 0.97 -17.08 3.92
C VAL A 76 1.68 -18.24 4.62
N LYS A 77 2.30 -19.09 3.83
CA LYS A 77 3.16 -20.17 4.36
C LYS A 77 4.48 -19.54 4.79
N GLY A 78 4.88 -19.79 6.03
CA GLY A 78 6.07 -19.17 6.60
C GLY A 78 5.78 -17.76 7.09
N ARG A 79 6.81 -16.93 7.13
CA ARG A 79 6.74 -15.58 7.68
C ARG A 79 6.65 -14.54 6.58
N PHE A 80 5.67 -13.64 6.70
CA PHE A 80 5.53 -12.49 5.81
C PHE A 80 6.37 -11.33 6.33
N SER A 81 7.02 -10.60 5.42
CA SER A 81 7.61 -9.30 5.71
C SER A 81 7.59 -8.40 4.49
N TRP A 82 7.55 -7.09 4.74
CA TRP A 82 7.69 -6.08 3.70
C TRP A 82 9.16 -5.88 3.37
N GLN A 83 9.43 -5.49 2.13
CA GLN A 83 10.78 -5.06 1.75
C GLN A 83 11.14 -3.77 2.48
N GLU A 84 12.40 -3.59 2.83
CA GLU A 84 12.88 -2.35 3.43
C GLU A 84 12.70 -1.18 2.46
N GLY A 85 12.44 -0.01 3.04
CA GLY A 85 12.25 1.19 2.25
C GLY A 85 10.85 1.33 1.69
N TYR A 86 10.62 2.46 1.05
CA TYR A 86 9.36 2.78 0.38
C TYR A 86 9.56 3.97 -0.54
N GLY A 87 8.69 4.11 -1.53
CA GLY A 87 8.61 5.33 -2.33
C GLY A 87 7.43 6.16 -1.84
N ALA A 88 7.60 7.47 -1.76
CA ALA A 88 6.53 8.38 -1.39
C ALA A 88 6.55 9.60 -2.31
N PHE A 89 5.37 9.99 -2.78
CA PHE A 89 5.18 11.12 -3.68
C PHE A 89 4.03 11.98 -3.18
N SER A 90 4.15 13.29 -3.36
CA SER A 90 3.09 14.23 -3.01
C SER A 90 2.35 14.68 -4.26
N TYR A 91 1.03 14.83 -4.13
CA TYR A 91 0.18 15.30 -5.22
C TYR A 91 -0.67 16.47 -4.76
N GLY A 92 -0.87 17.43 -5.65
CA GLY A 92 -1.76 18.56 -5.39
C GLY A 92 -3.23 18.13 -5.42
N HIS A 93 -4.08 18.96 -4.83
CA HIS A 93 -5.52 18.68 -4.72
C HIS A 93 -6.15 18.39 -6.09
N SER A 94 -5.74 19.09 -7.14
CA SER A 94 -6.27 18.87 -8.50
C SER A 94 -5.91 17.52 -9.10
N GLN A 95 -4.95 16.79 -8.52
CA GLN A 95 -4.49 15.50 -9.02
C GLN A 95 -5.10 14.30 -8.28
N ILE A 96 -5.85 14.55 -7.21
CA ILE A 96 -6.39 13.49 -6.36
C ILE A 96 -7.21 12.48 -7.15
N GLU A 97 -8.12 12.96 -8.00
CA GLU A 97 -8.99 12.07 -8.77
C GLU A 97 -8.21 11.19 -9.74
N SER A 98 -7.23 11.75 -10.44
CA SER A 98 -6.39 10.98 -11.37
C SER A 98 -5.58 9.91 -10.66
N VAL A 99 -4.99 10.25 -9.53
CA VAL A 99 -4.19 9.29 -8.74
C VAL A 99 -5.09 8.20 -8.15
N TYR A 100 -6.26 8.58 -7.66
CA TYR A 100 -7.25 7.63 -7.15
C TYR A 100 -7.63 6.61 -8.23
N ASP A 101 -7.97 7.11 -9.42
CA ASP A 101 -8.37 6.23 -10.54
C ASP A 101 -7.23 5.32 -10.98
N TYR A 102 -6.01 5.83 -11.01
CA TYR A 102 -4.83 5.03 -11.34
C TYR A 102 -4.67 3.85 -10.37
N ILE A 103 -4.76 4.12 -9.07
CA ILE A 103 -4.61 3.10 -8.03
C ILE A 103 -5.79 2.12 -8.08
N LEU A 104 -7.00 2.61 -8.27
CA LEU A 104 -8.20 1.78 -8.35
C LEU A 104 -8.10 0.77 -9.51
N LYS A 105 -7.54 1.20 -10.64
CA LYS A 105 -7.44 0.38 -11.86
C LYS A 105 -6.08 -0.30 -11.99
N GLN A 106 -5.38 -0.47 -10.91
CA GLN A 106 -4.00 -0.98 -10.93
C GLN A 106 -3.87 -2.33 -11.63
N GLU A 107 -4.81 -3.21 -11.47
CA GLU A 107 -4.76 -4.52 -12.11
C GLU A 107 -4.72 -4.42 -13.64
N GLU A 108 -5.45 -3.49 -14.22
CA GLU A 108 -5.45 -3.24 -15.67
C GLU A 108 -4.09 -2.70 -16.13
N HIS A 109 -3.52 -1.75 -15.39
CA HIS A 109 -2.23 -1.17 -15.71
C HIS A 109 -1.12 -2.22 -15.63
N HIS A 110 -1.20 -3.08 -14.63
CA HIS A 110 -0.17 -4.09 -14.38
C HIS A 110 -0.07 -5.13 -15.50
N LYS A 111 -1.12 -5.38 -16.23
CA LYS A 111 -1.09 -6.29 -17.39
C LYS A 111 -0.14 -5.82 -18.48
N LYS A 112 0.15 -4.53 -18.53
CA LYS A 112 0.94 -3.89 -19.59
C LYS A 112 2.27 -3.35 -19.12
N ARG A 113 2.52 -3.32 -17.81
CA ARG A 113 3.68 -2.64 -17.22
C ARG A 113 4.28 -3.43 -16.08
N MET A 114 5.60 -3.26 -15.93
CA MET A 114 6.31 -3.74 -14.75
C MET A 114 6.16 -2.72 -13.62
N PHE A 115 6.28 -3.17 -12.38
CA PHE A 115 6.18 -2.31 -11.20
C PHE A 115 7.07 -1.07 -11.30
N ARG A 116 8.28 -1.23 -11.79
CA ARG A 116 9.23 -0.11 -11.91
C ARG A 116 8.70 1.00 -12.82
N GLU A 117 8.04 0.62 -13.90
CA GLU A 117 7.44 1.59 -14.82
C GLU A 117 6.28 2.33 -14.16
N GLU A 118 5.42 1.61 -13.45
CA GLU A 118 4.33 2.22 -12.69
C GLU A 118 4.87 3.19 -11.65
N TYR A 119 5.90 2.80 -10.94
CA TYR A 119 6.53 3.61 -9.91
C TYR A 119 7.06 4.93 -10.50
N LEU A 120 7.71 4.87 -11.65
CA LEU A 120 8.23 6.04 -12.33
C LEU A 120 7.12 6.93 -12.90
N ASP A 121 6.01 6.36 -13.33
CA ASP A 121 4.88 7.09 -13.88
C ASP A 121 4.16 7.92 -12.81
N LEU A 122 4.24 7.53 -11.56
CA LEU A 122 3.65 8.28 -10.45
C LEU A 122 4.48 9.51 -10.05
N LEU A 123 5.71 9.59 -10.55
CA LEU A 123 6.56 10.75 -10.34
C LEU A 123 6.09 11.92 -11.18
#